data_5ee5127b043160af5ca5e968725fb2d8
#
_entry.id   5ee5127b043160af5ca5e968725fb2d8
#
_cell.length_a   1.000
_cell.length_b   1.000
_cell.length_c   1.000
_cell.angle_alpha   90.00
_cell.angle_beta   90.00
_cell.angle_gamma   90.00
#
_symmetry.space_group_name_H-M   'P 1'
#
loop_
_entity.id
_entity.type
_entity.pdbx_description
1 polymer ?
#
loop_
_entity_poly.entity_id
_entity_poly.type
_entity_poly.pdbx_seq_one_letter_code
_entity_poly.pdbx_strand_id
1 'polypeptide(L)'
;MANYLVNNLSRPLKIPIRIKYCDSFFSKLIGLMGHSEISENEGIALAQKTEDRIGSSIHMLFMRFDILAIWLNSHFIVVDLKIAKRWNPFYIPCVPARYVLEVHTSQKPHFFIGDKLIFEDI
;
A
#
# COMPACT_ATOMS: atom_id res chain seq x y z
N MET A 1 10.12 -8.30 10.86
CA MET A 1 9.14 -8.19 9.78
C MET A 1 9.75 -8.59 8.46
N ALA A 2 8.96 -9.26 7.62
CA ALA A 2 9.42 -9.66 6.31
C ALA A 2 9.49 -8.46 5.36
N ASN A 3 10.42 -8.53 4.43
CA ASN A 3 10.53 -7.58 3.32
C ASN A 3 10.28 -8.32 2.01
N TYR A 4 9.65 -7.64 1.08
CA TYR A 4 9.33 -8.19 -0.23
C TYR A 4 9.69 -7.20 -1.33
N LEU A 5 9.92 -7.72 -2.52
CA LEU A 5 9.94 -6.92 -3.73
C LEU A 5 8.58 -7.06 -4.40
N VAL A 6 7.97 -5.94 -4.73
CA VAL A 6 6.68 -5.91 -5.42
C VAL A 6 6.89 -5.55 -6.87
N ASN A 7 6.32 -6.34 -7.75
CA ASN A 7 6.26 -6.01 -9.17
C ASN A 7 4.81 -6.11 -9.65
N ASN A 8 4.53 -5.46 -10.75
CA ASN A 8 3.22 -5.47 -11.39
C ASN A 8 3.29 -6.40 -12.61
N LEU A 9 2.64 -7.57 -12.53
CA LEU A 9 2.66 -8.54 -13.61
C LEU A 9 1.93 -8.04 -14.86
N SER A 10 0.92 -7.20 -14.68
CA SER A 10 0.15 -6.63 -15.77
C SER A 10 0.90 -5.51 -16.49
N ARG A 11 1.76 -4.79 -15.76
CA ARG A 11 2.54 -3.65 -16.25
C ARG A 11 3.90 -3.67 -15.58
N PRO A 12 4.85 -4.50 -16.05
CA PRO A 12 6.12 -4.70 -15.34
C PRO A 12 6.84 -3.39 -15.04
N LEU A 13 7.25 -3.24 -13.78
CA LEU A 13 8.00 -2.08 -13.31
C LEU A 13 9.46 -2.22 -13.73
N LYS A 14 10.10 -1.12 -14.11
CA LYS A 14 11.54 -1.11 -14.39
C LYS A 14 12.34 -1.47 -13.14
N ILE A 15 11.91 -0.93 -12.00
CA ILE A 15 12.54 -1.16 -10.70
C ILE A 15 11.44 -1.67 -9.76
N PRO A 16 11.56 -2.88 -9.22
CA PRO A 16 10.60 -3.37 -8.22
C PRO A 16 10.61 -2.48 -6.99
N ILE A 17 9.47 -2.42 -6.31
CA ILE A 17 9.32 -1.63 -5.09
C ILE A 17 9.66 -2.53 -3.89
N ARG A 18 10.60 -2.08 -3.06
CA ARG A 18 10.93 -2.76 -1.82
C ARG A 18 9.92 -2.35 -0.76
N ILE A 19 9.21 -3.31 -0.21
CA ILE A 19 8.20 -3.04 0.80
C ILE A 19 8.48 -3.78 2.09
N LYS A 20 8.09 -3.15 3.21
CA LYS A 20 8.10 -3.74 4.53
C LYS A 20 6.69 -4.25 4.83
N TYR A 21 6.58 -5.53 5.19
CA TYR A 21 5.30 -6.16 5.45
C TYR A 21 4.86 -5.92 6.88
N CYS A 22 3.68 -5.34 7.09
CA CYS A 22 3.14 -4.98 8.39
C CYS A 22 1.83 -5.73 8.62
N ASP A 23 1.83 -6.74 9.49
CA ASP A 23 0.65 -7.56 9.76
C ASP A 23 0.17 -7.52 11.21
N SER A 24 0.96 -6.97 12.13
CA SER A 24 0.54 -6.79 13.52
C SER A 24 -0.29 -5.51 13.66
N PHE A 25 -1.17 -5.48 14.66
CA PHE A 25 -1.98 -4.29 14.95
C PHE A 25 -1.11 -3.05 15.11
N PHE A 26 -0.04 -3.16 15.91
CA PHE A 26 0.82 -2.02 16.23
C PHE A 26 1.59 -1.53 14.99
N SER A 27 2.15 -2.45 14.22
CA SER A 27 2.90 -2.06 13.01
C SER A 27 1.98 -1.43 11.96
N LYS A 28 0.74 -1.90 11.83
CA LYS A 28 -0.23 -1.30 10.91
C LYS A 28 -0.65 0.10 11.36
N LEU A 29 -0.82 0.29 12.67
CA LEU A 29 -1.19 1.59 13.23
C LEU A 29 -0.12 2.64 12.97
N ILE A 30 1.15 2.28 13.16
CA ILE A 30 2.26 3.21 12.96
C ILE A 30 2.51 3.44 11.46
N GLY A 31 2.61 2.36 10.68
CA GLY A 31 2.87 2.47 9.25
C GLY A 31 4.02 3.41 8.93
N LEU A 32 3.75 4.44 8.12
CA LEU A 32 4.71 5.48 7.76
C LEU A 32 4.59 6.73 8.63
N MET A 33 3.80 6.67 9.70
CA MET A 33 3.57 7.80 10.59
C MET A 33 4.89 8.28 11.19
N GLY A 34 5.16 9.58 11.11
CA GLY A 34 6.38 10.18 11.65
C GLY A 34 7.59 10.14 10.72
N HIS A 35 7.56 9.39 9.63
CA HIS A 35 8.63 9.43 8.64
C HIS A 35 8.63 10.78 7.93
N SER A 36 9.82 11.28 7.54
CA SER A 36 9.93 12.57 6.86
C SER A 36 9.67 12.46 5.35
N GLU A 37 9.97 11.30 4.77
CA GLU A 37 9.78 11.03 3.34
C GLU A 37 9.84 9.53 3.07
N ILE A 38 9.51 9.16 1.84
CA ILE A 38 9.63 7.79 1.34
C ILE A 38 10.29 7.84 -0.04
N SER A 39 11.18 6.89 -0.31
CA SER A 39 11.81 6.77 -1.63
C SER A 39 10.81 6.27 -2.68
N GLU A 40 11.05 6.61 -3.95
CA GLU A 40 10.20 6.19 -5.06
C GLU A 40 10.09 4.67 -5.18
N ASN A 41 11.11 3.94 -4.75
CA ASN A 41 11.18 2.48 -4.88
C ASN A 41 11.00 1.76 -3.55
N GLU A 42 10.43 2.43 -2.57
CA GLU A 42 10.17 1.88 -1.24
C GLU A 42 8.73 2.10 -0.83
N GLY A 43 8.26 1.28 0.11
CA GLY A 43 6.92 1.41 0.66
C GLY A 43 6.67 0.42 1.77
N ILE A 44 5.42 0.35 2.20
CA ILE A 44 4.97 -0.64 3.16
C ILE A 44 3.72 -1.33 2.64
N ALA A 45 3.49 -2.54 3.13
CA ALA A 45 2.26 -3.26 2.91
C ALA A 45 1.57 -3.50 4.24
N LEU A 46 0.33 -3.06 4.37
CA LEU A 46 -0.51 -3.33 5.52
C LEU A 46 -1.38 -4.53 5.18
N ALA A 47 -1.30 -5.59 5.98
CA ALA A 47 -1.99 -6.85 5.69
C ALA A 47 -3.08 -7.13 6.72
N GLN A 48 -4.26 -7.51 6.24
CA GLN A 48 -5.38 -7.97 7.04
C GLN A 48 -5.46 -9.50 6.96
N LYS A 49 -6.14 -10.12 7.93
CA LYS A 49 -6.38 -11.58 7.90
C LYS A 49 -7.44 -11.97 6.88
N THR A 50 -8.38 -11.06 6.60
CA THR A 50 -9.48 -11.29 5.68
C THR A 50 -9.72 -10.02 4.84
N GLU A 51 -10.49 -10.16 3.76
CA GLU A 51 -10.92 -9.00 2.98
C GLU A 51 -11.98 -8.21 3.75
N ASP A 52 -11.75 -6.90 3.93
CA ASP A 52 -12.64 -6.04 4.71
C ASP A 52 -12.44 -4.58 4.27
N ARG A 53 -13.53 -3.87 4.04
CA ARG A 53 -13.46 -2.45 3.67
C ARG A 53 -12.96 -1.60 4.85
N ILE A 54 -13.59 -1.75 6.00
CA ILE A 54 -13.24 -0.94 7.18
C ILE A 54 -11.88 -1.33 7.73
N GLY A 55 -11.61 -2.65 7.82
CA GLY A 55 -10.33 -3.14 8.31
C GLY A 55 -9.15 -2.76 7.43
N SER A 56 -9.38 -2.54 6.14
CA SER A 56 -8.33 -2.10 5.21
C SER A 56 -8.30 -0.59 5.01
N SER A 57 -9.10 0.17 5.76
CA SER A 57 -9.01 1.63 5.72
C SER A 57 -7.68 2.09 6.31
N ILE A 58 -7.23 3.26 5.86
CA ILE A 58 -5.99 3.87 6.35
C ILE A 58 -6.28 5.26 6.90
N HIS A 59 -5.41 5.71 7.81
CA HIS A 59 -5.41 7.09 8.26
C HIS A 59 -4.10 7.76 7.83
N MET A 60 -4.16 9.09 7.67
CA MET A 60 -3.01 9.88 7.30
C MET A 60 -2.60 10.86 8.41
N LEU A 61 -3.09 10.63 9.62
CA LEU A 61 -2.73 11.44 10.79
C LEU A 61 -1.24 11.33 11.07
N PHE A 62 -0.60 12.44 11.39
CA PHE A 62 0.84 12.53 11.65
C PHE A 62 1.72 12.17 10.45
N MET A 63 1.16 12.11 9.26
CA MET A 63 1.93 11.92 8.03
C MET A 63 2.53 13.26 7.60
N ARG A 64 3.77 13.22 7.13
CA ARG A 64 4.49 14.42 6.66
C ARG A 64 4.49 14.54 5.14
N PHE A 65 3.96 13.54 4.43
CA PHE A 65 3.91 13.53 2.97
C PHE A 65 2.69 12.75 2.51
N ASP A 66 2.27 13.02 1.29
CA ASP A 66 1.18 12.29 0.65
C ASP A 66 1.71 10.97 0.10
N ILE A 67 0.84 9.97 -0.04
CA ILE A 67 1.21 8.66 -0.58
C ILE A 67 0.20 8.21 -1.63
N LEU A 68 0.61 7.24 -2.44
CA LEU A 68 -0.31 6.45 -3.24
C LEU A 68 -0.71 5.24 -2.40
N ALA A 69 -2.00 5.12 -2.12
CA ALA A 69 -2.56 3.94 -1.47
C ALA A 69 -3.14 3.00 -2.54
N ILE A 70 -2.69 1.76 -2.53
CA ILE A 70 -3.10 0.72 -3.48
C ILE A 70 -3.73 -0.41 -2.69
N TRP A 71 -5.04 -0.63 -2.86
CA TRP A 71 -5.75 -1.71 -2.19
C TRP A 71 -5.77 -2.96 -3.06
N LEU A 72 -5.43 -4.11 -2.45
CA LEU A 72 -5.39 -5.41 -3.12
C LEU A 72 -6.36 -6.37 -2.45
N ASN A 73 -7.01 -7.21 -3.25
CA ASN A 73 -7.79 -8.33 -2.71
C ASN A 73 -6.87 -9.50 -2.33
N SER A 74 -7.46 -10.62 -1.91
CA SER A 74 -6.71 -11.82 -1.49
C SER A 74 -5.88 -12.44 -2.63
N HIS A 75 -6.19 -12.11 -3.87
CA HIS A 75 -5.49 -12.61 -5.05
C HIS A 75 -4.45 -11.61 -5.57
N PHE A 76 -4.13 -10.56 -4.81
CA PHE A 76 -3.18 -9.52 -5.17
C PHE A 76 -3.59 -8.74 -6.42
N ILE A 77 -4.89 -8.60 -6.62
CA ILE A 77 -5.44 -7.79 -7.70
C ILE A 77 -5.78 -6.41 -7.15
N VAL A 78 -5.37 -5.36 -7.85
CA VAL A 78 -5.67 -3.98 -7.46
C VAL A 78 -7.17 -3.74 -7.59
N VAL A 79 -7.81 -3.39 -6.47
CA VAL A 79 -9.25 -3.13 -6.41
C VAL A 79 -9.60 -1.68 -6.18
N ASP A 80 -8.64 -0.88 -5.68
CA ASP A 80 -8.82 0.56 -5.53
C ASP A 80 -7.46 1.26 -5.46
N LEU A 81 -7.44 2.54 -5.80
CA LEU A 81 -6.25 3.40 -5.78
C LEU A 81 -6.67 4.80 -5.38
N LYS A 82 -5.92 5.42 -4.47
CA LYS A 82 -6.15 6.81 -4.08
C LYS A 82 -4.85 7.51 -3.76
N ILE A 83 -4.72 8.78 -4.14
CA ILE A 83 -3.69 9.65 -3.58
C ILE A 83 -4.19 10.07 -2.21
N ALA A 84 -3.54 9.57 -1.17
CA ALA A 84 -3.91 9.85 0.22
C ALA A 84 -3.14 11.06 0.71
N LYS A 85 -3.87 12.11 1.07
CA LYS A 85 -3.30 13.38 1.52
C LYS A 85 -2.93 13.30 2.99
N ARG A 86 -1.77 13.88 3.35
CA ARG A 86 -1.32 13.94 4.73
C ARG A 86 -2.38 14.60 5.62
N TRP A 87 -2.46 14.12 6.85
CA TRP A 87 -3.38 14.59 7.89
C TRP A 87 -4.86 14.31 7.66
N ASN A 88 -5.25 13.74 6.51
CA ASN A 88 -6.63 13.34 6.29
C ASN A 88 -6.96 12.15 7.21
N PRO A 89 -8.08 12.18 7.94
CA PRO A 89 -8.32 11.13 8.95
C PRO A 89 -8.56 9.74 8.39
N PHE A 90 -9.24 9.62 7.24
CA PHE A 90 -9.58 8.30 6.71
C PHE A 90 -9.60 8.24 5.20
N TYR A 91 -9.15 7.09 4.69
CA TYR A 91 -9.39 6.65 3.33
C TYR A 91 -9.90 5.22 3.38
N ILE A 92 -11.09 4.99 2.83
CA ILE A 92 -11.75 3.67 2.85
C ILE A 92 -11.85 3.22 1.40
N PRO A 93 -11.44 1.97 1.05
CA PRO A 93 -11.56 1.49 -0.32
C PRO A 93 -13.02 1.31 -0.72
N CYS A 94 -13.29 1.34 -2.02
CA CYS A 94 -14.66 1.19 -2.55
C CYS A 94 -15.21 -0.23 -2.40
N VAL A 95 -14.31 -1.23 -2.29
CA VAL A 95 -14.67 -2.63 -2.15
C VAL A 95 -13.79 -3.27 -1.07
N PRO A 96 -14.16 -4.45 -0.54
CA PRO A 96 -13.31 -5.13 0.43
C PRO A 96 -11.92 -5.39 -0.12
N ALA A 97 -10.91 -5.18 0.74
CA ALA A 97 -9.51 -5.41 0.41
C ALA A 97 -8.81 -6.11 1.56
N ARG A 98 -7.74 -6.82 1.26
CA ARG A 98 -6.94 -7.53 2.26
C ARG A 98 -5.59 -6.86 2.50
N TYR A 99 -5.03 -6.21 1.49
CA TYR A 99 -3.74 -5.54 1.59
C TYR A 99 -3.85 -4.10 1.16
N VAL A 100 -3.05 -3.24 1.78
CA VAL A 100 -2.88 -1.87 1.32
C VAL A 100 -1.40 -1.62 1.14
N LEU A 101 -0.99 -1.23 -0.07
CA LEU A 101 0.37 -0.74 -0.32
C LEU A 101 0.37 0.77 -0.15
N GLU A 102 1.33 1.28 0.61
CA GLU A 102 1.58 2.71 0.73
C GLU A 102 2.94 2.99 0.10
N VAL A 103 2.91 3.67 -1.03
CA VAL A 103 4.10 3.93 -1.84
C VAL A 103 4.17 5.39 -2.23
N HIS A 104 5.31 5.78 -2.82
CA HIS A 104 5.51 7.15 -3.28
C HIS A 104 4.47 7.53 -4.36
N THR A 105 4.01 8.77 -4.32
CA THR A 105 2.98 9.24 -5.26
C THR A 105 3.42 9.16 -6.73
N SER A 106 4.73 9.17 -7.01
CA SER A 106 5.26 9.02 -8.36
C SER A 106 4.93 7.68 -9.00
N GLN A 107 4.50 6.69 -8.20
CA GLN A 107 4.11 5.38 -8.71
C GLN A 107 2.73 5.35 -9.35
N LYS A 108 1.95 6.41 -9.24
CA LYS A 108 0.58 6.42 -9.74
C LYS A 108 0.43 5.99 -11.21
N PRO A 109 1.28 6.43 -12.15
CA PRO A 109 1.17 6.01 -13.56
C PRO A 109 1.39 4.52 -13.80
N HIS A 110 1.91 3.81 -12.81
CA HIS A 110 2.34 2.41 -12.98
C HIS A 110 1.31 1.38 -12.46
N PHE A 111 0.18 1.84 -11.90
CA PHE A 111 -0.81 0.94 -11.31
C PHE A 111 -2.22 1.34 -11.74
N PHE A 112 -3.02 0.33 -12.06
CA PHE A 112 -4.43 0.51 -12.46
C PHE A 112 -5.29 -0.56 -11.81
N ILE A 113 -6.57 -0.23 -11.57
CA ILE A 113 -7.52 -1.22 -11.04
C ILE A 113 -7.57 -2.41 -12.00
N GLY A 114 -7.50 -3.62 -11.43
CA GLY A 114 -7.46 -4.88 -12.18
C GLY A 114 -6.06 -5.44 -12.39
N ASP A 115 -5.01 -4.65 -12.12
CA ASP A 115 -3.63 -5.13 -12.26
C ASP A 115 -3.34 -6.25 -11.25
N LYS A 116 -2.56 -7.23 -11.69
CA LYS A 116 -2.10 -8.34 -10.85
C LYS A 116 -0.69 -8.04 -10.35
N LEU A 117 -0.52 -8.01 -9.04
CA LEU A 117 0.80 -7.80 -8.44
C LEU A 117 1.39 -9.10 -7.94
N ILE A 118 2.71 -9.11 -7.76
CA ILE A 118 3.43 -10.22 -7.16
C ILE A 118 4.34 -9.69 -6.06
N PHE A 119 4.38 -10.40 -4.94
CA PHE A 119 5.26 -10.15 -3.83
C PHE A 119 6.31 -11.26 -3.82
N GLU A 120 7.56 -10.89 -4.02
CA GLU A 120 8.67 -11.83 -4.05
C GLU A 120 9.54 -11.66 -2.80
N ASP A 121 9.96 -12.76 -2.19
CA ASP A 121 10.88 -12.73 -1.05
C ASP A 121 12.22 -12.13 -1.48
N ILE A 122 12.81 -11.37 -0.59
CA ILE A 122 14.14 -10.80 -0.79
C ILE A 122 15.21 -11.77 -0.26
#